data_ca3f1366890f8c522f6887e9febb8c59
#
_entry.id   ca3f1366890f8c522f6887e9febb8c59
#
_cell.length_a   1.000
_cell.length_b   1.000
_cell.length_c   1.000
_cell.angle_alpha   90.00
_cell.angle_beta   90.00
_cell.angle_gamma   90.00
#
_symmetry.space_group_name_H-M   'P 1'
#
loop_
_entity.id
_entity.type
_entity.pdbx_description
1 polymer ?
#
loop_
_entity_poly.entity_id
_entity_poly.type
_entity_poly.pdbx_seq_one_letter_code
_entity_poly.pdbx_strand_id
1 'polypeptide(L)'
;MRYYGGKDKLLDLIEIGVKKTELNHGAKFVDLFTGTTVVAQHFKKKGYTVIANDFLEFSYALAKTYIELNQEPKFLKLKKHLGVNHIDQNYVIGYLNNLSPKKGFIFKNYCPDGNEGRKYFSNENGQKIDAIREKIEEWKNADVVNELEYYYLITALLEAINLVSNVAGTYSAYLKIWDQRAIKPLILTAPEIIPSIRNNKAFKKDANELTKEIKNIDILYLDPPYNSRQYAANYFILELVAEGWFGTKKPVISGKTGMRNYDHQLSEYCYKGRANKALDNLITSANAKYILLSYNNEGVITDDEIKNILTRKGKVQLFKKTHKRYKSINQKDDDPKNTEERLYFIETGLATKRANKLDGQSWLQYSFSIWRDIAKNQEEYRLKHPAIFPLQLAERIIDVLTNGSGKNILDCFAGSGSTLIAGLKKGMNVYGVDVSDEFQKLFFSRINNHYLPYKENGKIKYFVKDAREITKFIEPNSIDLCLTSPPYWDILNARRSADLKVGRNYTNKTQDIGNIESYNNFLSELKNIMAEVSKTIRENGYCVMVVMDIRKGSKFYPFHSDVAKIMEEVGFTFEDLLIWDRQKEYNNCKPLGYPYKFIVNKVHEYILIFKKYGHNK
;
A
#
# COMPACT_ATOMS: atom_id res chain seq x y z
N MET A 1 24.04 10.79 -1.92
CA MET A 1 24.94 11.16 -0.79
C MET A 1 25.79 9.95 -0.40
N ARG A 2 27.11 10.12 -0.08
CA ARG A 2 27.92 9.02 0.48
C ARG A 2 27.59 8.87 1.97
N TYR A 3 27.11 7.70 2.34
CA TYR A 3 26.65 7.43 3.70
C TYR A 3 26.96 5.98 4.09
N TYR A 4 27.55 5.80 5.27
CA TYR A 4 27.84 4.47 5.80
C TYR A 4 26.52 3.78 6.19
N GLY A 5 26.27 2.60 5.65
CA GLY A 5 25.00 1.90 5.86
C GLY A 5 23.88 2.31 4.89
N GLY A 6 24.17 3.06 3.82
CA GLY A 6 23.17 3.39 2.78
C GLY A 6 22.52 2.14 2.18
N LYS A 7 21.20 2.13 2.05
CA LYS A 7 20.41 0.95 1.66
C LYS A 7 20.09 0.88 0.16
N ASP A 8 20.74 1.70 -0.69
CA ASP A 8 20.50 1.69 -2.15
C ASP A 8 20.58 0.28 -2.76
N LYS A 9 21.58 -0.51 -2.33
CA LYS A 9 21.82 -1.88 -2.83
C LYS A 9 20.93 -2.95 -2.17
N LEU A 10 20.10 -2.56 -1.22
CA LEU A 10 19.25 -3.45 -0.43
C LEU A 10 17.75 -3.18 -0.63
N LEU A 11 17.40 -2.23 -1.49
CA LEU A 11 16.00 -1.89 -1.77
C LEU A 11 15.21 -3.09 -2.29
N ASP A 12 15.82 -3.95 -3.10
CA ASP A 12 15.22 -5.20 -3.58
C ASP A 12 14.89 -6.17 -2.44
N LEU A 13 15.77 -6.30 -1.44
CA LEU A 13 15.53 -7.13 -0.26
C LEU A 13 14.38 -6.56 0.59
N ILE A 14 14.34 -5.24 0.79
CA ILE A 14 13.27 -4.57 1.53
C ILE A 14 11.93 -4.71 0.78
N GLU A 15 11.94 -4.61 -0.56
CA GLU A 15 10.75 -4.84 -1.37
C GLU A 15 10.17 -6.25 -1.23
N ILE A 16 11.01 -7.27 -1.09
CA ILE A 16 10.53 -8.64 -0.83
C ILE A 16 9.68 -8.67 0.44
N GLY A 17 10.17 -8.03 1.52
CA GLY A 17 9.42 -7.92 2.78
C GLY A 17 8.11 -7.14 2.62
N VAL A 18 8.14 -5.99 1.91
CA VAL A 18 6.94 -5.17 1.69
C VAL A 18 5.91 -5.91 0.82
N LYS A 19 6.33 -6.61 -0.23
CA LYS A 19 5.42 -7.42 -1.06
C LYS A 19 4.70 -8.51 -0.27
N LYS A 20 5.34 -9.06 0.77
CA LYS A 20 4.72 -10.04 1.68
C LYS A 20 3.53 -9.47 2.47
N THR A 21 3.47 -8.17 2.67
CA THR A 21 2.34 -7.53 3.37
C THR A 21 1.07 -7.49 2.53
N GLU A 22 1.17 -7.70 1.22
CA GLU A 22 0.09 -7.50 0.23
C GLU A 22 -0.54 -6.09 0.26
N LEU A 23 0.12 -5.14 0.92
CA LEU A 23 -0.34 -3.75 1.01
C LEU A 23 0.12 -2.96 -0.21
N ASN A 24 -0.77 -2.10 -0.71
CA ASN A 24 -0.57 -1.32 -1.92
C ASN A 24 -0.49 0.19 -1.63
N HIS A 25 -0.55 1.00 -2.70
CA HIS A 25 -0.55 2.46 -2.65
C HIS A 25 -1.49 3.02 -1.58
N GLY A 26 -0.99 3.99 -0.82
CA GLY A 26 -1.72 4.65 0.26
C GLY A 26 -1.51 4.06 1.65
N ALA A 27 -0.98 2.84 1.77
CA ALA A 27 -0.61 2.27 3.06
C ALA A 27 0.43 3.15 3.78
N LYS A 28 0.36 3.22 5.11
CA LYS A 28 1.25 4.02 5.93
C LYS A 28 2.57 3.28 6.17
N PHE A 29 3.64 3.78 5.54
CA PHE A 29 5.00 3.30 5.69
C PHE A 29 5.78 4.25 6.63
N VAL A 30 6.28 3.75 7.74
CA VAL A 30 7.03 4.53 8.73
C VAL A 30 8.48 4.07 8.74
N ASP A 31 9.41 4.97 8.43
CA ASP A 31 10.86 4.76 8.48
C ASP A 31 11.44 5.53 9.68
N LEU A 32 11.77 4.81 10.76
CA LEU A 32 12.18 5.43 12.03
C LEU A 32 13.66 5.83 12.12
N PHE A 33 14.49 5.32 11.23
CA PHE A 33 15.93 5.61 11.18
C PHE A 33 16.32 5.97 9.75
N THR A 34 15.71 7.05 9.23
CA THR A 34 15.68 7.30 7.79
C THR A 34 17.03 7.68 7.17
N GLY A 35 18.00 8.16 7.96
CA GLY A 35 19.33 8.50 7.52
C GLY A 35 19.34 9.42 6.28
N THR A 36 19.77 8.88 5.15
CA THR A 36 19.75 9.59 3.85
C THR A 36 18.41 9.52 3.12
N THR A 37 17.36 9.03 3.75
CA THR A 37 15.99 8.93 3.23
C THR A 37 15.77 8.00 2.01
N VAL A 38 16.76 7.21 1.61
CA VAL A 38 16.71 6.37 0.39
C VAL A 38 15.52 5.41 0.40
N VAL A 39 15.29 4.72 1.53
CA VAL A 39 14.16 3.79 1.67
C VAL A 39 12.84 4.55 1.67
N ALA A 40 12.74 5.61 2.44
CA ALA A 40 11.56 6.47 2.52
C ALA A 40 11.19 7.08 1.15
N GLN A 41 12.19 7.59 0.38
CA GLN A 41 12.00 8.10 -0.98
C GLN A 41 11.48 7.01 -1.93
N HIS A 42 12.04 5.81 -1.85
CA HIS A 42 11.64 4.67 -2.68
C HIS A 42 10.14 4.36 -2.49
N PHE A 43 9.65 4.29 -1.24
CA PHE A 43 8.24 4.01 -0.99
C PHE A 43 7.34 5.22 -1.24
N LYS A 44 7.83 6.46 -1.10
CA LYS A 44 7.11 7.65 -1.56
C LYS A 44 6.87 7.61 -3.08
N LYS A 45 7.90 7.27 -3.89
CA LYS A 45 7.77 7.07 -5.36
C LYS A 45 6.74 5.99 -5.71
N LYS A 46 6.60 4.98 -4.86
CA LYS A 46 5.59 3.90 -4.99
C LYS A 46 4.19 4.27 -4.47
N GLY A 47 3.96 5.52 -4.07
CA GLY A 47 2.64 6.03 -3.68
C GLY A 47 2.18 5.66 -2.27
N TYR A 48 3.08 5.21 -1.39
CA TYR A 48 2.79 5.04 0.03
C TYR A 48 2.64 6.40 0.73
N THR A 49 1.91 6.41 1.86
CA THR A 49 1.93 7.54 2.80
C THR A 49 3.13 7.35 3.71
N VAL A 50 4.18 8.15 3.52
CA VAL A 50 5.46 7.95 4.20
C VAL A 50 5.61 8.89 5.38
N ILE A 51 6.00 8.31 6.53
CA ILE A 51 6.48 9.04 7.70
C ILE A 51 7.95 8.68 7.88
N ALA A 52 8.82 9.68 7.82
CA ALA A 52 10.26 9.52 8.01
C ALA A 52 10.69 10.17 9.33
N ASN A 53 11.58 9.51 10.06
CA ASN A 53 12.14 10.04 11.31
C ASN A 53 13.64 9.82 11.38
N ASP A 54 14.32 10.79 11.90
CA ASP A 54 15.68 10.65 12.41
C ASP A 54 15.89 11.63 13.56
N PHE A 55 16.81 11.38 14.46
CA PHE A 55 17.09 12.33 15.53
C PHE A 55 18.23 13.31 15.19
N LEU A 56 18.96 13.08 14.07
CA LEU A 56 19.99 13.97 13.55
C LEU A 56 19.38 15.06 12.65
N GLU A 57 19.86 16.30 12.82
CA GLU A 57 19.34 17.46 12.09
C GLU A 57 19.56 17.35 10.57
N PHE A 58 20.74 16.88 10.14
CA PHE A 58 21.00 16.75 8.70
C PHE A 58 20.08 15.71 8.04
N SER A 59 19.80 14.58 8.71
CA SER A 59 18.87 13.56 8.22
C SER A 59 17.44 14.09 8.21
N TYR A 60 17.07 14.86 9.23
CA TYR A 60 15.76 15.54 9.28
C TYR A 60 15.59 16.55 8.14
N ALA A 61 16.64 17.34 7.84
CA ALA A 61 16.60 18.27 6.70
C ALA A 61 16.35 17.54 5.37
N LEU A 62 17.03 16.41 5.15
CA LEU A 62 16.78 15.54 3.99
C LEU A 62 15.33 15.01 3.99
N ALA A 63 14.81 14.57 5.14
CA ALA A 63 13.46 14.06 5.27
C ALA A 63 12.39 15.14 5.02
N LYS A 64 12.59 16.37 5.53
CA LYS A 64 11.71 17.53 5.22
C LYS A 64 11.64 17.79 3.73
N THR A 65 12.78 17.73 3.05
CA THR A 65 12.89 18.01 1.61
C THR A 65 12.34 16.88 0.76
N TYR A 66 12.82 15.66 0.94
CA TYR A 66 12.49 14.55 0.04
C TYR A 66 11.19 13.82 0.39
N ILE A 67 10.77 13.88 1.67
CA ILE A 67 9.59 13.14 2.11
C ILE A 67 8.41 14.07 2.35
N GLU A 68 8.54 15.12 3.18
CA GLU A 68 7.42 15.97 3.54
C GLU A 68 7.03 16.93 2.42
N LEU A 69 8.00 17.49 1.69
CA LEU A 69 7.73 18.37 0.55
C LEU A 69 7.21 17.54 -0.64
N ASN A 70 5.98 17.81 -1.09
CA ASN A 70 5.28 17.05 -2.14
C ASN A 70 5.23 17.75 -3.50
N GLN A 71 5.69 18.97 -3.58
CA GLN A 71 5.79 19.80 -4.78
C GLN A 71 6.94 20.78 -4.62
N GLU A 72 7.41 21.32 -5.73
CA GLU A 72 8.50 22.28 -5.72
C GLU A 72 8.19 23.53 -4.88
N PRO A 73 9.17 24.05 -4.11
CA PRO A 73 8.97 25.24 -3.28
C PRO A 73 8.80 26.48 -4.14
N LYS A 74 7.90 27.39 -3.73
CA LYS A 74 7.51 28.55 -4.54
C LYS A 74 8.23 29.84 -4.16
N PHE A 75 8.87 29.91 -3.00
CA PHE A 75 9.61 31.05 -2.49
C PHE A 75 8.88 32.41 -2.59
N LEU A 76 7.56 32.45 -2.35
CA LEU A 76 6.73 33.63 -2.59
C LEU A 76 7.13 34.84 -1.73
N LYS A 77 7.44 34.63 -0.45
CA LYS A 77 7.89 35.71 0.42
C LYS A 77 9.28 36.21 0.01
N LEU A 78 10.17 35.29 -0.37
CA LEU A 78 11.51 35.61 -0.85
C LEU A 78 11.46 36.39 -2.17
N LYS A 79 10.55 36.03 -3.09
CA LYS A 79 10.29 36.77 -4.31
C LYS A 79 10.00 38.25 -4.06
N LYS A 80 9.09 38.51 -3.09
CA LYS A 80 8.73 39.89 -2.70
C LYS A 80 9.93 40.59 -2.05
N HIS A 81 10.68 39.92 -1.19
CA HIS A 81 11.85 40.47 -0.51
C HIS A 81 12.95 40.88 -1.48
N LEU A 82 13.22 40.07 -2.50
CA LEU A 82 14.23 40.35 -3.51
C LEU A 82 13.75 41.32 -4.59
N GLY A 83 12.47 41.67 -4.64
CA GLY A 83 11.90 42.60 -5.62
C GLY A 83 11.93 42.12 -7.07
N VAL A 84 11.89 40.78 -7.27
CA VAL A 84 12.02 40.16 -8.61
C VAL A 84 10.67 39.76 -9.19
N ASN A 85 10.53 39.82 -10.53
CA ASN A 85 9.29 39.47 -11.22
C ASN A 85 9.07 37.94 -11.33
N HIS A 86 10.14 37.17 -11.36
CA HIS A 86 10.09 35.69 -11.43
C HIS A 86 11.05 35.09 -10.41
N ILE A 87 10.61 34.01 -9.79
CA ILE A 87 11.44 33.19 -8.89
C ILE A 87 10.99 31.73 -8.99
N ASP A 88 11.96 30.87 -9.11
CA ASP A 88 11.82 29.42 -8.96
C ASP A 88 13.01 28.88 -8.15
N GLN A 89 13.03 27.58 -7.92
CA GLN A 89 14.13 26.94 -7.19
C GLN A 89 15.50 27.16 -7.86
N ASN A 90 15.56 27.16 -9.19
CA ASN A 90 16.83 27.36 -9.92
C ASN A 90 17.35 28.79 -9.78
N TYR A 91 16.43 29.79 -9.78
CA TYR A 91 16.79 31.17 -9.50
C TYR A 91 17.42 31.32 -8.11
N VAL A 92 16.79 30.71 -7.07
CA VAL A 92 17.28 30.81 -5.69
C VAL A 92 18.63 30.11 -5.52
N ILE A 93 18.78 28.91 -6.10
CA ILE A 93 20.05 28.18 -6.10
C ILE A 93 21.14 28.96 -6.87
N GLY A 94 20.80 29.55 -8.00
CA GLY A 94 21.71 30.42 -8.77
C GLY A 94 22.15 31.64 -7.97
N TYR A 95 21.23 32.31 -7.26
CA TYR A 95 21.54 33.42 -6.36
C TYR A 95 22.55 32.99 -5.30
N LEU A 96 22.35 31.87 -4.62
CA LEU A 96 23.27 31.34 -3.59
C LEU A 96 24.61 30.95 -4.20
N ASN A 97 24.63 30.38 -5.38
CA ASN A 97 25.87 30.06 -6.11
C ASN A 97 26.70 31.29 -6.48
N ASN A 98 26.10 32.46 -6.64
CA ASN A 98 26.78 33.70 -7.01
C ASN A 98 27.21 34.56 -5.81
N LEU A 99 26.94 34.12 -4.57
CA LEU A 99 27.40 34.86 -3.38
C LEU A 99 28.91 34.97 -3.34
N SER A 100 29.45 36.12 -2.91
CA SER A 100 30.85 36.32 -2.65
C SER A 100 31.32 35.44 -1.48
N PRO A 101 32.50 34.79 -1.59
CA PRO A 101 33.07 33.98 -0.51
C PRO A 101 33.27 34.78 0.77
N LYS A 102 33.11 34.13 1.95
CA LYS A 102 33.26 34.79 3.27
C LYS A 102 34.06 33.92 4.23
N LYS A 103 35.05 34.49 4.91
CA LYS A 103 35.85 33.81 5.94
C LYS A 103 35.07 33.71 7.27
N GLY A 104 34.17 32.70 7.36
CA GLY A 104 33.31 32.47 8.51
C GLY A 104 33.74 31.31 9.39
N PHE A 105 32.78 30.59 9.95
CA PHE A 105 32.97 29.52 10.92
C PHE A 105 33.63 28.26 10.31
N ILE A 106 33.15 27.83 9.16
CA ILE A 106 33.67 26.63 8.46
C ILE A 106 35.09 26.87 7.98
N PHE A 107 35.34 28.02 7.36
CA PHE A 107 36.70 28.41 6.96
C PHE A 107 37.67 28.35 8.13
N LYS A 108 37.33 28.99 9.26
CA LYS A 108 38.22 29.07 10.45
C LYS A 108 38.52 27.72 11.08
N ASN A 109 37.59 26.78 11.06
CA ASN A 109 37.71 25.53 11.80
C ASN A 109 38.05 24.30 10.94
N TYR A 110 37.81 24.33 9.60
CA TYR A 110 37.86 23.13 8.77
C TYR A 110 38.64 23.29 7.45
N CYS A 111 39.30 24.44 7.24
CA CYS A 111 40.12 24.71 6.06
C CYS A 111 41.61 24.83 6.40
N PRO A 112 42.52 24.70 5.41
CA PRO A 112 43.98 24.79 5.61
C PRO A 112 44.45 26.11 6.23
N ASP A 113 43.92 27.26 5.75
CA ASP A 113 44.28 28.58 6.27
C ASP A 113 43.42 29.01 7.47
N GLY A 114 42.69 28.08 8.07
CA GLY A 114 41.97 28.28 9.32
C GLY A 114 42.84 28.08 10.54
N ASN A 115 42.23 28.11 11.75
CA ASN A 115 42.95 28.14 13.02
C ASN A 115 43.87 26.93 13.26
N GLU A 116 43.48 25.72 12.77
CA GLU A 116 44.13 24.45 13.06
C GLU A 116 44.62 23.71 11.80
N GLY A 117 44.56 24.34 10.64
CA GLY A 117 45.05 23.79 9.38
C GLY A 117 44.35 22.50 8.91
N ARG A 118 43.11 22.29 9.31
CA ARG A 118 42.33 21.08 8.93
C ARG A 118 42.00 21.10 7.47
N LYS A 119 42.00 19.92 6.81
CA LYS A 119 41.82 19.79 5.37
C LYS A 119 40.51 19.14 4.99
N TYR A 120 39.40 19.51 5.64
CA TYR A 120 38.06 18.99 5.24
C TYR A 120 37.56 19.62 3.94
N PHE A 121 37.85 20.93 3.76
CA PHE A 121 37.47 21.69 2.57
C PHE A 121 38.63 22.52 2.07
N SER A 122 38.67 22.84 0.78
CA SER A 122 39.56 23.90 0.30
C SER A 122 39.15 25.24 0.93
N ASN A 123 40.06 26.20 0.90
CA ASN A 123 39.78 27.55 1.45
C ASN A 123 38.59 28.20 0.76
N GLU A 124 38.52 28.07 -0.57
CA GLU A 124 37.45 28.61 -1.41
C GLU A 124 36.11 27.95 -1.07
N ASN A 125 36.09 26.62 -0.96
CA ASN A 125 34.86 25.88 -0.62
C ASN A 125 34.37 26.18 0.79
N GLY A 126 35.29 26.26 1.78
CA GLY A 126 34.93 26.63 3.15
C GLY A 126 34.30 28.01 3.24
N GLN A 127 34.90 29.00 2.55
CA GLN A 127 34.36 30.36 2.49
C GLN A 127 33.00 30.42 1.78
N LYS A 128 32.80 29.56 0.76
CA LYS A 128 31.53 29.47 0.04
C LYS A 128 30.43 28.85 0.91
N ILE A 129 30.77 27.81 1.68
CA ILE A 129 29.84 27.20 2.65
C ILE A 129 29.38 28.24 3.67
N ASP A 130 30.32 29.02 4.22
CA ASP A 130 30.01 30.08 5.19
C ASP A 130 29.04 31.12 4.59
N ALA A 131 29.35 31.64 3.40
CA ALA A 131 28.53 32.65 2.74
C ALA A 131 27.09 32.16 2.48
N ILE A 132 26.94 30.93 1.96
CA ILE A 132 25.65 30.34 1.65
C ILE A 132 24.86 30.06 2.93
N ARG A 133 25.50 29.43 3.93
CA ARG A 133 24.79 29.04 5.16
C ARG A 133 24.33 30.27 5.96
N GLU A 134 25.15 31.34 6.00
CA GLU A 134 24.78 32.60 6.63
C GLU A 134 23.60 33.27 5.89
N LYS A 135 23.57 33.26 4.55
CA LYS A 135 22.47 33.84 3.75
C LYS A 135 21.16 33.07 3.97
N ILE A 136 21.22 31.75 4.05
CA ILE A 136 20.02 30.92 4.35
C ILE A 136 19.50 31.27 5.75
N GLU A 137 20.37 31.45 6.75
CA GLU A 137 19.92 31.85 8.09
C GLU A 137 19.37 33.27 8.14
N GLU A 138 19.99 34.22 7.40
CA GLU A 138 19.44 35.58 7.23
C GLU A 138 18.02 35.56 6.70
N TRP A 139 17.75 34.77 5.66
CA TRP A 139 16.40 34.63 5.09
C TRP A 139 15.41 33.98 6.06
N LYS A 140 15.84 32.99 6.84
CA LYS A 140 15.02 32.38 7.88
C LYS A 140 14.65 33.40 8.97
N ASN A 141 15.65 34.14 9.48
CA ASN A 141 15.46 35.14 10.54
C ASN A 141 14.61 36.32 10.09
N ALA A 142 14.63 36.66 8.81
CA ALA A 142 13.76 37.67 8.18
C ALA A 142 12.35 37.15 7.88
N ASP A 143 12.03 35.89 8.19
CA ASP A 143 10.75 35.21 7.86
C ASP A 143 10.37 35.26 6.37
N VAL A 144 11.37 35.32 5.47
CA VAL A 144 11.15 35.36 4.01
C VAL A 144 11.17 33.98 3.35
N VAL A 145 11.54 32.95 4.06
CA VAL A 145 11.42 31.53 3.70
C VAL A 145 10.63 30.79 4.78
N ASN A 146 9.71 29.93 4.37
CA ASN A 146 9.03 29.05 5.31
C ASN A 146 9.89 27.84 5.70
N GLU A 147 9.42 27.01 6.65
CA GLU A 147 10.18 25.87 7.16
C GLU A 147 10.61 24.89 6.05
N LEU A 148 9.73 24.53 5.12
CA LEU A 148 10.05 23.60 4.04
C LEU A 148 11.03 24.20 3.02
N GLU A 149 10.87 25.49 2.68
CA GLU A 149 11.82 26.22 1.85
C GLU A 149 13.19 26.31 2.51
N TYR A 150 13.25 26.57 3.82
CA TYR A 150 14.50 26.59 4.58
C TYR A 150 15.24 25.24 4.51
N TYR A 151 14.54 24.13 4.81
CA TYR A 151 15.17 22.81 4.77
C TYR A 151 15.52 22.36 3.35
N TYR A 152 14.78 22.80 2.33
CA TYR A 152 15.13 22.59 0.93
C TYR A 152 16.51 23.22 0.60
N LEU A 153 16.76 24.44 1.04
CA LEU A 153 18.05 25.12 0.83
C LEU A 153 19.18 24.49 1.66
N ILE A 154 18.90 24.09 2.89
CA ILE A 154 19.88 23.34 3.72
C ILE A 154 20.23 22.01 3.03
N THR A 155 19.26 21.27 2.51
CA THR A 155 19.50 20.02 1.78
C THR A 155 20.40 20.24 0.56
N ALA A 156 20.14 21.27 -0.24
CA ALA A 156 20.99 21.61 -1.39
C ALA A 156 22.45 21.87 -0.96
N LEU A 157 22.63 22.57 0.17
CA LEU A 157 23.97 22.83 0.72
C LEU A 157 24.65 21.56 1.24
N LEU A 158 23.93 20.70 1.98
CA LEU A 158 24.47 19.43 2.51
C LEU A 158 24.91 18.49 1.39
N GLU A 159 24.15 18.41 0.30
CA GLU A 159 24.51 17.60 -0.86
C GLU A 159 25.75 18.12 -1.57
N ALA A 160 25.84 19.43 -1.77
CA ALA A 160 27.01 20.07 -2.38
C ALA A 160 28.26 19.87 -1.52
N ILE A 161 28.17 20.03 -0.19
CA ILE A 161 29.26 19.78 0.77
C ILE A 161 29.78 18.34 0.66
N ASN A 162 28.86 17.35 0.56
CA ASN A 162 29.23 15.95 0.45
C ASN A 162 30.04 15.63 -0.82
N LEU A 163 29.84 16.40 -1.90
CA LEU A 163 30.56 16.24 -3.16
C LEU A 163 31.99 16.78 -3.10
N VAL A 164 32.26 17.82 -2.29
CA VAL A 164 33.55 18.52 -2.21
C VAL A 164 34.28 18.30 -0.89
N SER A 165 33.83 17.39 -0.05
CA SER A 165 34.52 17.08 1.21
C SER A 165 35.71 16.15 1.00
N ASN A 166 36.85 16.48 1.65
CA ASN A 166 38.08 15.70 1.59
C ASN A 166 38.10 14.59 2.65
N VAL A 167 37.15 13.65 2.51
CA VAL A 167 36.96 12.53 3.45
C VAL A 167 36.84 11.21 2.72
N ALA A 168 37.19 10.10 3.36
CA ALA A 168 37.13 8.77 2.78
C ALA A 168 35.69 8.18 2.73
N GLY A 169 34.72 8.76 3.47
CA GLY A 169 33.34 8.29 3.57
C GLY A 169 32.59 8.80 4.78
N THR A 170 33.28 9.02 5.90
CA THR A 170 32.76 9.66 7.10
C THR A 170 33.62 10.90 7.46
N TYR A 171 33.07 11.82 8.22
CA TYR A 171 33.76 13.03 8.65
C TYR A 171 34.59 12.84 9.92
N SER A 172 34.72 11.62 10.44
CA SER A 172 35.55 11.33 11.61
C SER A 172 37.01 11.70 11.43
N ALA A 173 37.51 11.78 10.18
CA ALA A 173 38.84 12.27 9.83
C ALA A 173 38.85 12.78 8.38
N TYR A 174 39.69 13.80 8.14
CA TYR A 174 39.99 14.26 6.78
C TYR A 174 41.21 13.52 6.21
N LEU A 175 41.27 13.47 4.86
CA LEU A 175 42.42 12.90 4.14
C LEU A 175 43.62 13.85 4.22
N LYS A 176 44.81 13.29 4.43
CA LYS A 176 46.06 14.06 4.43
C LYS A 176 46.40 14.62 3.04
N ILE A 177 46.08 13.84 2.00
CA ILE A 177 46.25 14.19 0.57
C ILE A 177 44.86 14.59 0.04
N TRP A 178 44.85 15.60 -0.81
CA TRP A 178 43.59 16.06 -1.40
C TRP A 178 42.98 15.03 -2.38
N ASP A 179 41.75 14.66 -2.13
CA ASP A 179 40.93 13.98 -3.11
C ASP A 179 40.61 14.96 -4.26
N GLN A 180 40.70 14.51 -5.53
CA GLN A 180 40.44 15.32 -6.72
C GLN A 180 39.04 15.98 -6.73
N ARG A 181 38.09 15.41 -6.00
CA ARG A 181 36.75 15.99 -5.84
C ARG A 181 36.75 17.18 -4.91
N ALA A 182 37.56 17.14 -3.85
CA ALA A 182 37.56 18.16 -2.82
C ALA A 182 38.17 19.51 -3.27
N ILE A 183 38.91 19.52 -4.37
CA ILE A 183 39.45 20.73 -5.01
C ILE A 183 38.53 21.31 -6.09
N LYS A 184 37.43 20.63 -6.44
CA LYS A 184 36.41 21.18 -7.34
C LYS A 184 35.60 22.26 -6.63
N PRO A 185 35.12 23.28 -7.35
CA PRO A 185 34.27 24.32 -6.74
C PRO A 185 32.98 23.73 -6.19
N LEU A 186 32.55 24.24 -5.03
CA LEU A 186 31.25 23.94 -4.45
C LEU A 186 30.15 24.60 -5.29
N ILE A 187 29.27 23.80 -5.84
CA ILE A 187 28.12 24.24 -6.63
C ILE A 187 26.86 23.56 -6.08
N LEU A 188 25.90 24.35 -5.66
CA LEU A 188 24.57 23.85 -5.27
C LEU A 188 23.77 23.47 -6.51
N THR A 189 23.05 22.38 -6.41
CA THR A 189 22.01 21.96 -7.37
C THR A 189 20.66 21.91 -6.67
N ALA A 190 19.58 22.20 -7.40
CA ALA A 190 18.23 22.11 -6.87
C ALA A 190 17.90 20.63 -6.55
N PRO A 191 17.54 20.28 -5.30
CA PRO A 191 17.07 18.94 -4.98
C PRO A 191 15.81 18.57 -5.78
N GLU A 192 15.78 17.40 -6.38
CA GLU A 192 14.64 16.90 -7.15
C GLU A 192 13.54 16.40 -6.21
N ILE A 193 12.35 17.01 -6.29
CA ILE A 193 11.22 16.67 -5.42
C ILE A 193 10.41 15.52 -6.02
N ILE A 194 10.07 14.55 -5.19
CA ILE A 194 9.16 13.46 -5.54
C ILE A 194 7.72 13.94 -5.35
N PRO A 195 6.94 14.16 -6.43
CA PRO A 195 5.57 14.63 -6.32
C PRO A 195 4.69 13.61 -5.59
N SER A 196 3.79 14.08 -4.72
CA SER A 196 2.86 13.21 -4.01
C SER A 196 1.59 13.95 -3.62
N ILE A 197 0.46 13.25 -3.63
CA ILE A 197 -0.82 13.73 -3.09
C ILE A 197 -1.05 13.26 -1.66
N ARG A 198 -0.09 12.47 -1.10
CA ARG A 198 -0.19 11.89 0.24
C ARG A 198 0.28 12.88 1.30
N ASN A 199 -0.27 12.75 2.52
CA ASN A 199 0.16 13.54 3.67
C ASN A 199 1.44 12.92 4.28
N ASN A 200 2.56 13.08 3.58
CA ASN A 200 3.86 12.62 4.05
C ASN A 200 4.39 13.55 5.14
N LYS A 201 5.12 13.00 6.12
CA LYS A 201 5.63 13.75 7.28
C LYS A 201 7.08 13.39 7.60
N ALA A 202 7.82 14.37 8.10
CA ALA A 202 9.15 14.20 8.67
C ALA A 202 9.15 14.58 10.15
N PHE A 203 9.86 13.79 10.97
CA PHE A 203 10.02 14.04 12.39
C PHE A 203 11.50 14.04 12.77
N LYS A 204 11.83 14.83 13.80
CA LYS A 204 13.15 14.82 14.47
C LYS A 204 12.94 14.42 15.92
N LYS A 205 12.86 13.12 16.18
CA LYS A 205 12.60 12.59 17.52
C LYS A 205 13.41 11.32 17.78
N ASP A 206 13.59 10.99 19.06
CA ASP A 206 14.02 9.64 19.42
C ASP A 206 13.02 8.61 18.89
N ALA A 207 13.52 7.55 18.25
CA ALA A 207 12.69 6.53 17.61
C ALA A 207 11.78 5.80 18.60
N ASN A 208 12.28 5.53 19.82
CA ASN A 208 11.51 4.86 20.86
C ASN A 208 10.37 5.75 21.40
N GLU A 209 10.59 7.07 21.48
CA GLU A 209 9.53 7.99 21.88
C GLU A 209 8.49 8.17 20.77
N LEU A 210 8.93 8.39 19.53
CA LEU A 210 8.01 8.56 18.41
C LEU A 210 7.12 7.32 18.18
N THR A 211 7.65 6.13 18.39
CA THR A 211 6.90 4.88 18.24
C THR A 211 5.69 4.80 19.19
N LYS A 212 5.76 5.42 20.35
CA LYS A 212 4.63 5.49 21.32
C LYS A 212 3.52 6.43 20.83
N GLU A 213 3.86 7.45 20.04
CA GLU A 213 2.92 8.47 19.55
C GLU A 213 2.18 8.04 18.27
N ILE A 214 2.89 7.39 17.32
CA ILE A 214 2.31 7.01 16.04
C ILE A 214 1.44 5.76 16.20
N LYS A 215 0.18 5.86 15.76
CA LYS A 215 -0.80 4.76 15.76
C LYS A 215 -1.19 4.36 14.34
N ASN A 216 -1.74 3.15 14.23
CA ASN A 216 -2.25 2.61 12.96
C ASN A 216 -1.18 2.59 11.86
N ILE A 217 0.00 2.07 12.18
CA ILE A 217 1.08 1.89 11.23
C ILE A 217 0.81 0.61 10.43
N ASP A 218 0.81 0.72 9.10
CA ASP A 218 0.69 -0.46 8.26
C ASP A 218 2.03 -1.19 8.17
N ILE A 219 3.10 -0.48 7.82
CA ILE A 219 4.46 -1.04 7.73
C ILE A 219 5.41 -0.15 8.52
N LEU A 220 6.09 -0.72 9.50
CA LEU A 220 7.16 -0.10 10.25
C LEU A 220 8.50 -0.63 9.76
N TYR A 221 9.31 0.23 9.18
CA TYR A 221 10.68 -0.10 8.77
C TYR A 221 11.68 0.42 9.81
N LEU A 222 12.60 -0.45 10.20
CA LEU A 222 13.62 -0.20 11.21
C LEU A 222 15.00 -0.53 10.64
N ASP A 223 15.91 0.44 10.69
CA ASP A 223 17.33 0.30 10.35
C ASP A 223 18.19 0.99 11.41
N PRO A 224 18.10 0.51 12.68
CA PRO A 224 18.83 1.14 13.77
C PRO A 224 20.35 1.01 13.57
N PRO A 225 21.17 1.91 14.17
CA PRO A 225 22.60 1.72 14.22
C PRO A 225 22.96 0.30 14.72
N TYR A 226 23.82 -0.39 13.99
CA TYR A 226 24.21 -1.77 14.32
C TYR A 226 25.68 -1.91 14.74
N ASN A 227 26.44 -0.80 14.80
CA ASN A 227 27.85 -0.80 15.23
C ASN A 227 28.07 0.19 16.39
N SER A 228 29.21 0.07 17.06
CA SER A 228 29.56 0.89 18.23
C SER A 228 29.89 2.36 17.92
N ARG A 229 29.87 2.78 16.65
CA ARG A 229 30.22 4.14 16.26
C ARG A 229 29.01 5.04 16.22
N GLN A 230 29.05 6.14 16.96
CA GLN A 230 27.96 7.13 16.95
C GLN A 230 27.88 7.86 15.60
N TYR A 231 26.71 7.90 14.99
CA TYR A 231 26.49 8.59 13.71
C TYR A 231 26.69 10.11 13.84
N ALA A 232 26.34 10.70 14.98
CA ALA A 232 26.60 12.09 15.28
C ALA A 232 28.11 12.44 15.20
N ALA A 233 29.00 11.52 15.60
CA ALA A 233 30.44 11.66 15.44
C ALA A 233 30.91 11.44 13.99
N ASN A 234 30.32 10.48 13.29
CA ASN A 234 30.70 10.17 11.91
C ASN A 234 30.34 11.29 10.92
N TYR A 235 29.26 12.04 11.19
CA TYR A 235 28.72 13.07 10.30
C TYR A 235 28.65 14.45 10.95
N PHE A 236 29.48 14.71 11.94
CA PHE A 236 29.43 15.90 12.78
C PHE A 236 29.51 17.24 12.00
N ILE A 237 30.20 17.29 10.86
CA ILE A 237 30.23 18.49 10.01
C ILE A 237 28.90 18.72 9.29
N LEU A 238 28.28 17.67 8.77
CA LEU A 238 26.94 17.78 8.14
C LEU A 238 25.92 18.22 9.19
N GLU A 239 25.99 17.64 10.36
CA GLU A 239 25.11 17.97 11.48
C GLU A 239 25.32 19.43 11.91
N LEU A 240 26.58 19.87 12.04
CA LEU A 240 26.92 21.25 12.35
C LEU A 240 26.38 22.24 11.32
N VAL A 241 26.47 21.90 10.03
CA VAL A 241 25.95 22.76 8.96
C VAL A 241 24.44 22.80 9.00
N ALA A 242 23.78 21.68 9.26
CA ALA A 242 22.30 21.60 9.36
C ALA A 242 21.81 22.43 10.56
N GLU A 243 22.35 22.21 11.76
CA GLU A 243 21.99 22.96 12.97
C GLU A 243 22.36 24.44 12.85
N GLY A 244 23.52 24.75 12.26
CA GLY A 244 24.08 26.07 12.21
C GLY A 244 24.88 26.45 13.48
N TRP A 245 25.53 27.62 13.44
CA TRP A 245 26.38 28.14 14.50
C TRP A 245 26.01 29.57 14.92
N PHE A 246 24.72 29.91 14.77
CA PHE A 246 24.20 31.28 14.89
C PHE A 246 23.60 31.60 16.27
N GLY A 247 23.54 30.64 17.17
CA GLY A 247 23.02 30.81 18.52
C GLY A 247 23.91 31.68 19.41
N THR A 248 23.41 32.02 20.59
CA THR A 248 24.15 32.80 21.61
C THR A 248 25.44 32.14 22.06
N LYS A 249 25.51 30.80 22.07
CA LYS A 249 26.71 30.00 22.31
C LYS A 249 27.13 29.30 21.03
N LYS A 250 28.27 29.69 20.46
CA LYS A 250 28.86 29.00 19.32
C LYS A 250 29.31 27.59 19.72
N PRO A 251 29.22 26.59 18.83
CA PRO A 251 29.77 25.26 19.10
C PRO A 251 31.24 25.31 19.39
N VAL A 252 31.68 24.68 20.48
CA VAL A 252 33.10 24.52 20.82
C VAL A 252 33.68 23.39 19.97
N ILE A 253 34.72 23.71 19.20
CA ILE A 253 35.40 22.77 18.33
C ILE A 253 36.70 22.33 19.01
N SER A 254 36.87 21.02 19.18
CA SER A 254 38.01 20.48 19.94
C SER A 254 38.65 19.27 19.24
N GLY A 255 39.87 18.95 19.70
CA GLY A 255 40.61 17.81 19.21
C GLY A 255 41.16 17.98 17.80
N LYS A 256 42.02 17.06 17.37
CA LYS A 256 42.71 17.10 16.07
C LYS A 256 41.75 17.10 14.88
N THR A 257 40.63 16.40 14.99
CA THR A 257 39.63 16.29 13.94
C THR A 257 38.63 17.45 13.94
N GLY A 258 38.62 18.29 14.96
CA GLY A 258 37.68 19.42 15.04
C GLY A 258 36.25 19.02 15.36
N MET A 259 36.09 18.04 16.23
CA MET A 259 34.76 17.54 16.59
C MET A 259 34.06 18.50 17.56
N ARG A 260 32.75 18.70 17.37
CA ARG A 260 31.89 19.38 18.34
C ARG A 260 31.41 18.43 19.43
N ASN A 261 30.91 18.96 20.55
CA ASN A 261 30.20 18.15 21.51
C ASN A 261 28.91 17.61 20.89
N TYR A 262 28.65 16.31 21.08
CA TYR A 262 27.46 15.58 20.60
C TYR A 262 26.82 14.67 21.66
N ASP A 263 27.08 14.91 22.94
CA ASP A 263 26.60 14.07 24.05
C ASP A 263 25.05 13.96 24.08
N HIS A 264 24.37 14.99 23.61
CA HIS A 264 22.92 15.03 23.49
C HIS A 264 22.36 14.21 22.29
N GLN A 265 23.24 13.66 21.45
CA GLN A 265 22.91 12.89 20.26
C GLN A 265 23.50 11.48 20.29
N LEU A 266 23.70 10.92 21.48
CA LEU A 266 24.16 9.55 21.65
C LEU A 266 23.02 8.57 21.44
N SER A 267 23.22 7.59 20.54
CA SER A 267 22.28 6.53 20.29
C SER A 267 22.53 5.32 21.19
N GLU A 268 21.52 4.87 21.93
CA GLU A 268 21.58 3.66 22.74
C GLU A 268 21.84 2.39 21.89
N TYR A 269 21.46 2.42 20.62
CA TYR A 269 21.69 1.32 19.66
C TYR A 269 23.17 1.07 19.34
N CYS A 270 24.07 2.03 19.66
CA CYS A 270 25.51 1.88 19.48
C CYS A 270 26.23 1.21 20.67
N TYR A 271 25.53 0.94 21.78
CA TYR A 271 26.14 0.39 22.98
C TYR A 271 25.79 -1.08 23.17
N LYS A 272 26.83 -1.95 23.24
CA LYS A 272 26.65 -3.36 23.59
C LYS A 272 25.96 -3.48 24.96
N GLY A 273 24.89 -4.29 25.04
CA GLY A 273 24.09 -4.47 26.26
C GLY A 273 22.98 -3.44 26.47
N ARG A 274 22.98 -2.27 25.77
CA ARG A 274 21.84 -1.33 25.79
C ARG A 274 21.00 -1.44 24.53
N ALA A 275 21.62 -1.75 23.39
CA ALA A 275 20.97 -1.82 22.08
C ALA A 275 19.81 -2.83 22.05
N ASN A 276 19.98 -4.02 22.66
CA ASN A 276 18.93 -5.01 22.74
C ASN A 276 17.72 -4.54 23.56
N LYS A 277 17.95 -3.84 24.67
CA LYS A 277 16.87 -3.25 25.49
C LYS A 277 16.15 -2.11 24.75
N ALA A 278 16.91 -1.26 24.03
CA ALA A 278 16.33 -0.21 23.21
C ALA A 278 15.45 -0.80 22.09
N LEU A 279 15.94 -1.84 21.39
CA LEU A 279 15.18 -2.53 20.37
C LEU A 279 13.93 -3.21 20.94
N ASP A 280 14.05 -3.90 22.07
CA ASP A 280 12.93 -4.56 22.74
C ASP A 280 11.82 -3.56 23.13
N ASN A 281 12.19 -2.43 23.72
CA ASN A 281 11.25 -1.37 24.07
C ASN A 281 10.54 -0.81 22.81
N LEU A 282 11.29 -0.57 21.71
CA LEU A 282 10.73 -0.08 20.46
C LEU A 282 9.73 -1.07 19.86
N ILE A 283 10.12 -2.34 19.73
CA ILE A 283 9.27 -3.42 19.18
C ILE A 283 8.02 -3.59 20.03
N THR A 284 8.15 -3.59 21.36
CA THR A 284 7.01 -3.75 22.29
C THR A 284 6.01 -2.60 22.15
N SER A 285 6.48 -1.36 22.05
CA SER A 285 5.61 -0.16 21.97
C SER A 285 5.03 0.05 20.57
N ALA A 286 5.58 -0.57 19.52
CA ALA A 286 5.15 -0.36 18.15
C ALA A 286 3.70 -0.80 17.91
N ASN A 287 2.86 0.14 17.42
CA ASN A 287 1.50 -0.13 16.95
C ASN A 287 1.50 -0.27 15.43
N ALA A 288 2.04 -1.38 14.93
CA ALA A 288 2.21 -1.65 13.51
C ALA A 288 1.69 -3.04 13.15
N LYS A 289 1.08 -3.17 11.96
CA LYS A 289 0.62 -4.46 11.42
C LYS A 289 1.79 -5.35 11.01
N TYR A 290 2.75 -4.74 10.33
CA TYR A 290 3.98 -5.40 9.88
C TYR A 290 5.19 -4.59 10.32
N ILE A 291 6.24 -5.31 10.73
CA ILE A 291 7.53 -4.70 11.07
C ILE A 291 8.60 -5.34 10.18
N LEU A 292 9.43 -4.52 9.57
CA LEU A 292 10.61 -4.91 8.83
C LEU A 292 11.84 -4.37 9.55
N LEU A 293 12.68 -5.25 10.09
CA LEU A 293 13.93 -4.88 10.73
C LEU A 293 15.09 -5.27 9.81
N SER A 294 15.82 -4.27 9.33
CA SER A 294 17.09 -4.46 8.63
C SER A 294 18.24 -4.49 9.64
N TYR A 295 19.06 -5.53 9.57
CA TYR A 295 20.22 -5.68 10.47
C TYR A 295 21.29 -6.54 9.78
N ASN A 296 22.56 -6.42 10.18
CA ASN A 296 23.59 -7.26 9.61
C ASN A 296 24.14 -8.28 10.62
N ASN A 297 24.88 -9.28 10.13
CA ASN A 297 25.41 -10.36 10.95
C ASN A 297 26.59 -9.92 11.87
N GLU A 298 27.11 -8.71 11.70
CA GLU A 298 28.22 -8.16 12.49
C GLU A 298 27.76 -7.11 13.52
N GLY A 299 26.43 -6.98 13.69
CA GLY A 299 25.82 -6.01 14.58
C GLY A 299 26.05 -6.31 16.06
N VAL A 300 25.85 -5.25 16.90
CA VAL A 300 26.05 -5.35 18.37
C VAL A 300 25.01 -6.23 19.08
N ILE A 301 23.83 -6.44 18.46
CA ILE A 301 22.79 -7.36 18.93
C ILE A 301 22.93 -8.67 18.15
N THR A 302 22.97 -9.79 18.83
CA THR A 302 23.09 -11.10 18.21
C THR A 302 21.80 -11.53 17.52
N ASP A 303 21.88 -12.47 16.55
CA ASP A 303 20.72 -13.00 15.83
C ASP A 303 19.69 -13.63 16.76
N ASP A 304 20.15 -14.35 17.78
CA ASP A 304 19.27 -15.00 18.75
C ASP A 304 18.56 -13.99 19.66
N GLU A 305 19.25 -12.92 20.10
CA GLU A 305 18.62 -11.83 20.83
C GLU A 305 17.55 -11.14 19.99
N ILE A 306 17.85 -10.83 18.71
CA ILE A 306 16.89 -10.24 17.79
C ILE A 306 15.66 -11.16 17.63
N LYS A 307 15.86 -12.45 17.35
CA LYS A 307 14.76 -13.41 17.19
C LYS A 307 13.90 -13.51 18.45
N ASN A 308 14.53 -13.56 19.63
CA ASN A 308 13.83 -13.61 20.91
C ASN A 308 12.97 -12.37 21.17
N ILE A 309 13.42 -11.18 20.75
CA ILE A 309 12.63 -9.96 20.84
C ILE A 309 11.45 -10.02 19.86
N LEU A 310 11.70 -10.36 18.60
CA LEU A 310 10.72 -10.27 17.52
C LEU A 310 9.61 -11.31 17.63
N THR A 311 9.92 -12.56 18.05
CA THR A 311 8.94 -13.65 18.19
C THR A 311 7.88 -13.35 19.25
N ARG A 312 8.18 -12.52 20.24
CA ARG A 312 7.19 -12.04 21.23
C ARG A 312 6.16 -11.09 20.62
N LYS A 313 6.49 -10.45 19.49
CA LYS A 313 5.61 -9.49 18.81
C LYS A 313 4.73 -10.12 17.74
N GLY A 314 5.19 -11.18 17.10
CA GLY A 314 4.43 -11.83 16.05
C GLY A 314 5.19 -12.96 15.33
N LYS A 315 4.65 -13.36 14.18
CA LYS A 315 5.26 -14.39 13.32
C LYS A 315 6.43 -13.80 12.55
N VAL A 316 7.62 -14.37 12.72
CA VAL A 316 8.88 -13.89 12.13
C VAL A 316 9.29 -14.73 10.91
N GLN A 317 9.70 -14.05 9.82
CA GLN A 317 10.38 -14.64 8.67
C GLN A 317 11.69 -13.89 8.45
N LEU A 318 12.75 -14.59 8.01
CA LEU A 318 14.07 -14.04 7.77
C LEU A 318 14.42 -14.13 6.28
N PHE A 319 14.78 -13.00 5.67
CA PHE A 319 15.37 -12.90 4.35
C PHE A 319 16.82 -12.47 4.47
N LYS A 320 17.70 -13.00 3.60
CA LYS A 320 19.13 -12.76 3.66
C LYS A 320 19.67 -12.37 2.30
N LYS A 321 20.68 -11.48 2.28
CA LYS A 321 21.42 -11.09 1.08
C LYS A 321 22.89 -10.92 1.43
N THR A 322 23.73 -11.65 0.75
CA THR A 322 25.19 -11.55 0.92
C THR A 322 25.76 -10.52 -0.05
N HIS A 323 26.62 -9.64 0.41
CA HIS A 323 27.35 -8.72 -0.45
C HIS A 323 28.79 -8.53 0.01
N LYS A 324 29.64 -8.01 -0.90
CA LYS A 324 31.05 -7.76 -0.59
C LYS A 324 31.20 -6.70 0.49
N ARG A 325 32.01 -7.01 1.49
CA ARG A 325 32.37 -6.06 2.56
C ARG A 325 33.13 -4.87 1.98
N TYR A 326 32.88 -3.67 2.47
CA TYR A 326 33.74 -2.53 2.18
C TYR A 326 35.11 -2.73 2.79
N LYS A 327 36.18 -2.67 1.99
CA LYS A 327 37.56 -2.75 2.48
C LYS A 327 37.82 -1.58 3.43
N SER A 328 38.15 -1.86 4.68
CA SER A 328 38.72 -0.90 5.60
C SER A 328 40.26 -0.94 5.50
N ILE A 329 40.94 0.19 5.79
CA ILE A 329 42.41 0.31 5.75
C ILE A 329 43.10 -0.69 6.70
N ASN A 330 42.39 -1.18 7.73
CA ASN A 330 42.91 -2.11 8.74
C ASN A 330 42.38 -3.55 8.57
N GLN A 331 41.83 -3.91 7.39
CA GLN A 331 41.34 -5.27 7.12
C GLN A 331 42.51 -6.23 6.99
N LYS A 332 42.56 -7.26 7.82
CA LYS A 332 43.50 -8.38 7.71
C LYS A 332 43.12 -9.31 6.56
N ASP A 333 44.07 -10.02 5.98
CA ASP A 333 43.82 -10.93 4.84
C ASP A 333 42.85 -12.09 5.20
N ASP A 334 42.77 -12.46 6.47
CA ASP A 334 41.89 -13.50 7.01
C ASP A 334 40.48 -13.01 7.36
N ASP A 335 40.18 -11.70 7.27
CA ASP A 335 38.84 -11.19 7.54
C ASP A 335 37.83 -11.66 6.49
N PRO A 336 36.57 -11.94 6.87
CA PRO A 336 35.53 -12.35 5.95
C PRO A 336 35.35 -11.34 4.81
N LYS A 337 35.47 -11.80 3.55
CA LYS A 337 35.32 -10.95 2.35
C LYS A 337 33.90 -10.48 2.10
N ASN A 338 32.92 -11.14 2.72
CA ASN A 338 31.50 -10.88 2.55
C ASN A 338 30.84 -10.59 3.89
N THR A 339 29.79 -9.77 3.86
CA THR A 339 28.87 -9.55 4.99
C THR A 339 27.46 -9.97 4.58
N GLU A 340 26.65 -10.41 5.53
CA GLU A 340 25.27 -10.83 5.32
C GLU A 340 24.32 -9.79 5.88
N GLU A 341 23.54 -9.17 5.03
CA GLU A 341 22.42 -8.31 5.42
C GLU A 341 21.18 -9.17 5.60
N ARG A 342 20.44 -8.89 6.66
CA ARG A 342 19.27 -9.61 7.13
C ARG A 342 18.07 -8.68 7.18
N LEU A 343 16.96 -9.13 6.64
CA LEU A 343 15.67 -8.50 6.79
C LEU A 343 14.75 -9.44 7.55
N TYR A 344 14.42 -9.07 8.78
CA TYR A 344 13.41 -9.76 9.57
C TYR A 344 12.05 -9.15 9.25
N PHE A 345 11.14 -9.96 8.81
CA PHE A 345 9.74 -9.60 8.56
C PHE A 345 8.88 -10.16 9.68
N ILE A 346 8.09 -9.31 10.32
CA ILE A 346 7.22 -9.67 11.43
C ILE A 346 5.77 -9.34 11.07
N GLU A 347 4.93 -10.35 11.05
CA GLU A 347 3.48 -10.22 11.03
C GLU A 347 2.99 -10.16 12.48
N THR A 348 2.57 -8.97 12.93
CA THR A 348 2.16 -8.77 14.33
C THR A 348 0.72 -9.24 14.56
N GLY A 349 0.26 -9.34 15.81
CA GLY A 349 -1.14 -9.61 16.13
C GLY A 349 -2.12 -8.52 15.66
N LEU A 350 -1.61 -7.35 15.21
CA LEU A 350 -2.40 -6.26 14.59
C LEU A 350 -2.56 -6.41 13.08
N ALA A 351 -1.91 -7.38 12.46
CA ALA A 351 -2.08 -7.70 11.05
C ALA A 351 -3.46 -8.33 10.84
N THR A 352 -4.48 -7.52 10.80
CA THR A 352 -5.83 -7.98 10.45
C THR A 352 -5.82 -8.43 8.99
N LYS A 353 -6.38 -9.62 8.72
CA LYS A 353 -6.65 -10.04 7.34
C LYS A 353 -7.52 -8.96 6.68
N ARG A 354 -7.04 -8.35 5.59
CA ARG A 354 -7.87 -7.43 4.81
C ARG A 354 -9.09 -8.20 4.30
N ALA A 355 -10.25 -7.56 4.32
CA ALA A 355 -11.47 -8.13 3.75
C ALA A 355 -11.29 -8.36 2.24
N ASN A 356 -10.58 -7.45 1.56
CA ASN A 356 -10.31 -7.49 0.12
C ASN A 356 -9.02 -6.73 -0.23
N LYS A 357 -8.69 -6.68 -1.54
CA LYS A 357 -7.49 -6.00 -2.08
C LYS A 357 -7.76 -4.59 -2.63
N LEU A 358 -8.95 -4.04 -2.45
CA LEU A 358 -9.31 -2.71 -2.96
C LEU A 358 -8.43 -1.62 -2.33
N ASP A 359 -8.03 -0.64 -3.14
CA ASP A 359 -7.53 0.64 -2.65
C ASP A 359 -8.66 1.52 -2.11
N GLY A 360 -8.32 2.61 -1.41
CA GLY A 360 -9.33 3.46 -0.77
C GLY A 360 -10.30 4.14 -1.75
N GLN A 361 -9.87 4.44 -2.97
CA GLN A 361 -10.71 5.05 -4.01
C GLN A 361 -11.71 4.04 -4.57
N SER A 362 -11.24 2.85 -4.95
CA SER A 362 -12.10 1.75 -5.41
C SER A 362 -13.06 1.30 -4.30
N TRP A 363 -12.58 1.23 -3.04
CA TRP A 363 -13.44 0.92 -1.90
C TRP A 363 -14.59 1.92 -1.78
N LEU A 364 -14.32 3.23 -1.81
CA LEU A 364 -15.35 4.26 -1.74
C LEU A 364 -16.33 4.14 -2.91
N GLN A 365 -15.82 4.00 -4.15
CA GLN A 365 -16.65 3.89 -5.34
C GLN A 365 -17.58 2.65 -5.29
N TYR A 366 -17.07 1.50 -4.83
CA TYR A 366 -17.83 0.26 -4.79
C TYR A 366 -18.74 0.15 -3.55
N SER A 367 -18.57 1.02 -2.54
CA SER A 367 -19.45 1.11 -1.38
C SER A 367 -20.74 1.90 -1.62
N PHE A 368 -20.89 2.55 -2.80
CA PHE A 368 -22.18 3.17 -3.15
C PHE A 368 -23.24 2.11 -3.37
N SER A 369 -24.42 2.34 -2.80
CA SER A 369 -25.54 1.40 -2.85
C SER A 369 -26.15 1.21 -4.25
N ILE A 370 -25.82 2.06 -5.22
CA ILE A 370 -26.32 1.98 -6.62
C ILE A 370 -25.15 1.91 -7.60
N TRP A 371 -25.03 0.81 -8.33
CA TRP A 371 -24.03 0.60 -9.37
C TRP A 371 -24.62 0.85 -10.75
N ARG A 372 -24.17 1.90 -11.46
CA ARG A 372 -24.66 2.36 -12.77
C ARG A 372 -23.71 2.10 -13.93
N ASP A 373 -22.51 1.67 -13.63
CA ASP A 373 -21.40 1.49 -14.57
C ASP A 373 -21.12 0.03 -14.93
N ILE A 374 -22.01 -0.88 -14.54
CA ILE A 374 -21.96 -2.30 -14.87
C ILE A 374 -22.69 -2.54 -16.20
N ALA A 375 -21.98 -3.12 -17.17
CA ALA A 375 -22.54 -3.44 -18.48
C ALA A 375 -22.07 -4.81 -18.99
N LYS A 376 -22.84 -5.41 -19.87
CA LYS A 376 -22.43 -6.62 -20.62
C LYS A 376 -21.38 -6.25 -21.64
N ASN A 377 -20.41 -7.12 -21.84
CA ASN A 377 -19.45 -7.01 -22.93
C ASN A 377 -20.05 -7.53 -24.26
N GLN A 378 -19.31 -7.34 -25.37
CA GLN A 378 -19.78 -7.75 -26.72
C GLN A 378 -20.00 -9.27 -26.84
N GLU A 379 -19.19 -10.08 -26.17
CA GLU A 379 -19.37 -11.54 -26.15
C GLU A 379 -20.66 -11.92 -25.45
N GLU A 380 -20.94 -11.34 -24.28
CA GLU A 380 -22.13 -11.63 -23.48
C GLU A 380 -23.44 -11.27 -24.20
N TYR A 381 -23.41 -10.25 -25.06
CA TYR A 381 -24.55 -9.94 -25.93
C TYR A 381 -24.81 -11.00 -27.01
N ARG A 382 -23.78 -11.73 -27.45
CA ARG A 382 -23.88 -12.77 -28.49
C ARG A 382 -24.22 -14.14 -27.93
N LEU A 383 -24.17 -14.32 -26.61
CA LEU A 383 -24.46 -15.62 -25.99
C LEU A 383 -25.93 -15.98 -26.09
N LYS A 384 -26.22 -17.23 -26.49
CA LYS A 384 -27.57 -17.80 -26.55
C LYS A 384 -28.04 -18.29 -25.17
N HIS A 385 -27.99 -17.43 -24.15
CA HIS A 385 -28.48 -17.72 -22.81
C HIS A 385 -29.65 -16.81 -22.47
N PRO A 386 -30.78 -17.33 -21.92
CA PRO A 386 -32.00 -16.54 -21.72
C PRO A 386 -31.85 -15.42 -20.71
N ALA A 387 -31.03 -15.60 -19.68
CA ALA A 387 -30.71 -14.58 -18.67
C ALA A 387 -29.26 -14.72 -18.21
N ILE A 388 -28.46 -13.70 -18.42
CA ILE A 388 -27.06 -13.65 -18.03
C ILE A 388 -26.78 -12.32 -17.34
N PHE A 389 -26.16 -12.36 -16.18
CA PHE A 389 -25.60 -11.16 -15.58
C PHE A 389 -24.13 -10.94 -16.03
N PRO A 390 -23.66 -9.67 -16.10
CA PRO A 390 -22.37 -9.36 -16.65
C PRO A 390 -21.21 -9.94 -15.83
N LEU A 391 -20.16 -10.38 -16.52
CA LEU A 391 -18.90 -10.78 -15.92
C LEU A 391 -18.33 -9.67 -15.00
N GLN A 392 -18.44 -8.40 -15.41
CA GLN A 392 -18.02 -7.23 -14.63
C GLN A 392 -18.73 -7.16 -13.27
N LEU A 393 -20.01 -7.55 -13.18
CA LEU A 393 -20.73 -7.60 -11.91
C LEU A 393 -20.13 -8.65 -10.98
N ALA A 394 -19.88 -9.86 -11.49
CA ALA A 394 -19.27 -10.93 -10.71
C ALA A 394 -17.85 -10.57 -10.26
N GLU A 395 -17.02 -10.00 -11.14
CA GLU A 395 -15.67 -9.55 -10.80
C GLU A 395 -15.68 -8.52 -9.66
N ARG A 396 -16.59 -7.53 -9.71
CA ARG A 396 -16.71 -6.50 -8.67
C ARG A 396 -17.16 -7.08 -7.33
N ILE A 397 -18.15 -7.98 -7.32
CA ILE A 397 -18.61 -8.63 -6.08
C ILE A 397 -17.47 -9.46 -5.45
N ILE A 398 -16.70 -10.19 -6.26
CA ILE A 398 -15.53 -10.92 -5.80
C ILE A 398 -14.50 -9.98 -5.19
N ASP A 399 -14.20 -8.86 -5.87
CA ASP A 399 -13.23 -7.86 -5.38
C ASP A 399 -13.65 -7.21 -4.06
N VAL A 400 -14.96 -6.99 -3.85
CA VAL A 400 -15.49 -6.40 -2.61
C VAL A 400 -15.45 -7.38 -1.44
N LEU A 401 -15.86 -8.65 -1.67
CA LEU A 401 -16.12 -9.60 -0.58
C LEU A 401 -15.00 -10.61 -0.32
N THR A 402 -13.96 -10.64 -1.17
CA THR A 402 -12.88 -11.63 -1.04
C THR A 402 -11.49 -11.06 -1.31
N ASN A 403 -10.46 -11.79 -0.87
CA ASN A 403 -9.07 -11.56 -1.29
C ASN A 403 -8.72 -12.25 -2.62
N GLY A 404 -9.64 -12.99 -3.24
CA GLY A 404 -9.50 -13.67 -4.52
C GLY A 404 -8.70 -14.97 -4.43
N SER A 405 -7.42 -14.93 -4.79
CA SER A 405 -6.57 -16.10 -4.98
C SER A 405 -6.64 -17.18 -3.87
N GLY A 406 -6.76 -18.43 -4.29
CA GLY A 406 -6.78 -19.60 -3.40
C GLY A 406 -8.11 -19.82 -2.67
N LYS A 407 -9.13 -18.99 -2.93
CA LYS A 407 -10.48 -19.12 -2.37
C LYS A 407 -11.37 -20.01 -3.25
N ASN A 408 -12.44 -20.54 -2.64
CA ASN A 408 -13.44 -21.37 -3.31
C ASN A 408 -14.72 -20.57 -3.55
N ILE A 409 -15.13 -20.43 -4.82
CA ILE A 409 -16.38 -19.79 -5.19
C ILE A 409 -17.37 -20.82 -5.77
N LEU A 410 -18.64 -20.68 -5.37
CA LEU A 410 -19.74 -21.51 -5.82
C LEU A 410 -20.78 -20.66 -6.58
N ASP A 411 -21.29 -21.22 -7.67
CA ASP A 411 -22.56 -20.79 -8.29
C ASP A 411 -23.49 -22.00 -8.40
N CYS A 412 -24.57 -22.03 -7.62
CA CYS A 412 -25.50 -23.15 -7.58
C CYS A 412 -26.58 -23.09 -8.67
N PHE A 413 -26.61 -22.02 -9.49
CA PHE A 413 -27.38 -21.85 -10.72
C PHE A 413 -26.46 -21.33 -11.82
N ALA A 414 -25.39 -22.07 -12.11
CA ALA A 414 -24.21 -21.58 -12.81
C ALA A 414 -24.44 -21.11 -14.25
N GLY A 415 -25.45 -21.65 -14.93
CA GLY A 415 -25.78 -21.27 -16.31
C GLY A 415 -24.56 -21.27 -17.23
N SER A 416 -24.35 -20.16 -17.94
CA SER A 416 -23.21 -19.96 -18.84
C SER A 416 -21.89 -19.60 -18.10
N GLY A 417 -21.86 -19.58 -16.76
CA GLY A 417 -20.65 -19.52 -15.93
C GLY A 417 -20.03 -18.16 -15.74
N SER A 418 -20.76 -17.05 -15.74
CA SER A 418 -20.19 -15.71 -15.50
C SER A 418 -19.47 -15.62 -14.15
N THR A 419 -20.07 -16.14 -13.05
CA THR A 419 -19.43 -16.24 -11.73
C THR A 419 -18.13 -17.04 -11.78
N LEU A 420 -18.17 -18.19 -12.47
CA LEU A 420 -17.03 -19.11 -12.53
C LEU A 420 -15.86 -18.49 -13.30
N ILE A 421 -16.13 -17.84 -14.43
CA ILE A 421 -15.12 -17.13 -15.23
C ILE A 421 -14.49 -15.99 -14.42
N ALA A 422 -15.31 -15.21 -13.70
CA ALA A 422 -14.83 -14.16 -12.83
C ALA A 422 -13.91 -14.71 -11.72
N GLY A 423 -14.31 -15.82 -11.10
CA GLY A 423 -13.49 -16.50 -10.08
C GLY A 423 -12.15 -16.98 -10.62
N LEU A 424 -12.15 -17.62 -11.80
CA LEU A 424 -10.91 -18.08 -12.46
C LEU A 424 -9.95 -16.92 -12.75
N LYS A 425 -10.45 -15.80 -13.27
CA LYS A 425 -9.64 -14.58 -13.50
C LYS A 425 -8.99 -14.05 -12.23
N LYS A 426 -9.55 -14.32 -11.06
CA LYS A 426 -9.03 -13.91 -9.75
C LYS A 426 -8.21 -15.02 -9.05
N GLY A 427 -7.94 -16.13 -9.75
CA GLY A 427 -7.16 -17.25 -9.20
C GLY A 427 -7.89 -18.06 -8.13
N MET A 428 -9.24 -18.14 -8.22
CA MET A 428 -10.08 -18.92 -7.30
C MET A 428 -10.31 -20.33 -7.85
N ASN A 429 -10.60 -21.29 -6.94
CA ASN A 429 -11.21 -22.54 -7.33
C ASN A 429 -12.71 -22.32 -7.55
N VAL A 430 -13.24 -22.84 -8.65
CA VAL A 430 -14.63 -22.58 -9.06
C VAL A 430 -15.46 -23.84 -9.07
N TYR A 431 -16.66 -23.74 -8.51
CA TYR A 431 -17.65 -24.80 -8.40
C TYR A 431 -18.96 -24.32 -9.02
N GLY A 432 -19.35 -24.92 -10.13
CA GLY A 432 -20.65 -24.64 -10.79
C GLY A 432 -21.60 -25.81 -10.65
N VAL A 433 -22.87 -25.54 -10.39
CA VAL A 433 -23.93 -26.53 -10.39
C VAL A 433 -25.05 -25.99 -11.27
N ASP A 434 -25.52 -26.80 -12.21
CA ASP A 434 -26.67 -26.50 -13.05
C ASP A 434 -27.35 -27.80 -13.48
N VAL A 435 -28.64 -27.77 -13.76
CA VAL A 435 -29.38 -28.95 -14.28
C VAL A 435 -29.17 -29.15 -15.78
N SER A 436 -28.64 -28.12 -16.50
CA SER A 436 -28.48 -28.12 -17.95
C SER A 436 -27.08 -28.52 -18.40
N ASP A 437 -26.98 -29.57 -19.20
CA ASP A 437 -25.73 -29.96 -19.88
C ASP A 437 -25.39 -29.02 -21.04
N GLU A 438 -26.35 -28.35 -21.65
CA GLU A 438 -26.11 -27.33 -22.68
C GLU A 438 -25.37 -26.13 -22.10
N PHE A 439 -25.71 -25.69 -20.87
CA PHE A 439 -25.03 -24.59 -20.21
C PHE A 439 -23.62 -24.98 -19.76
N GLN A 440 -23.41 -26.22 -19.35
CA GLN A 440 -22.07 -26.73 -19.10
C GLN A 440 -21.19 -26.64 -20.36
N LYS A 441 -21.70 -27.11 -21.52
CA LYS A 441 -21.00 -27.02 -22.81
C LYS A 441 -20.70 -25.58 -23.19
N LEU A 442 -21.65 -24.67 -22.96
CA LEU A 442 -21.51 -23.25 -23.22
C LEU A 442 -20.40 -22.63 -22.33
N PHE A 443 -20.38 -22.97 -21.05
CA PHE A 443 -19.32 -22.53 -20.12
C PHE A 443 -17.94 -22.97 -20.59
N PHE A 444 -17.74 -24.23 -20.93
CA PHE A 444 -16.44 -24.71 -21.42
C PHE A 444 -16.05 -24.10 -22.77
N SER A 445 -17.00 -23.83 -23.65
CA SER A 445 -16.75 -23.09 -24.90
C SER A 445 -16.28 -21.67 -24.62
N ARG A 446 -16.86 -20.96 -23.66
CA ARG A 446 -16.43 -19.62 -23.24
C ARG A 446 -15.01 -19.63 -22.70
N ILE A 447 -14.62 -20.60 -21.88
CA ILE A 447 -13.24 -20.72 -21.36
C ILE A 447 -12.25 -20.95 -22.51
N ASN A 448 -12.54 -21.82 -23.43
CA ASN A 448 -11.62 -22.15 -24.54
C ASN A 448 -11.42 -20.98 -25.51
N ASN A 449 -12.46 -20.17 -25.74
CA ASN A 449 -12.38 -18.99 -26.62
C ASN A 449 -11.66 -17.80 -26.00
N HIS A 450 -11.55 -17.76 -24.70
CA HIS A 450 -10.94 -16.66 -23.98
C HIS A 450 -9.52 -16.98 -23.58
N TYR A 451 -8.60 -17.37 -24.34
CA TYR A 451 -7.17 -17.51 -24.03
C TYR A 451 -6.77 -16.90 -22.66
N LEU A 452 -7.35 -17.45 -21.60
CA LEU A 452 -7.14 -16.91 -20.28
C LEU A 452 -6.01 -17.72 -19.64
N PRO A 453 -5.03 -17.11 -18.95
CA PRO A 453 -3.94 -17.82 -18.28
C PRO A 453 -4.44 -18.60 -17.04
N TYR A 454 -5.57 -19.29 -17.15
CA TYR A 454 -6.23 -19.98 -16.03
C TYR A 454 -5.62 -21.32 -15.67
N LYS A 455 -4.81 -21.89 -16.54
CA LYS A 455 -4.30 -23.25 -16.38
C LYS A 455 -3.40 -23.44 -15.17
N GLU A 456 -2.95 -22.35 -14.54
CA GLU A 456 -1.93 -22.45 -13.49
C GLU A 456 -2.45 -22.23 -12.05
N ASN A 457 -3.66 -21.66 -11.80
CA ASN A 457 -3.99 -21.18 -10.46
C ASN A 457 -5.38 -21.51 -9.89
N GLY A 458 -6.27 -22.21 -10.57
CA GLY A 458 -7.60 -22.53 -10.03
C GLY A 458 -8.17 -23.88 -10.51
N LYS A 459 -8.80 -24.63 -9.60
CA LYS A 459 -9.51 -25.87 -9.94
C LYS A 459 -10.89 -25.55 -10.47
N ILE A 460 -11.33 -26.25 -11.55
CA ILE A 460 -12.65 -26.12 -12.15
C ILE A 460 -13.43 -27.40 -11.88
N LYS A 461 -14.60 -27.24 -11.28
CA LYS A 461 -15.59 -28.32 -11.16
C LYS A 461 -16.96 -27.79 -11.57
N TYR A 462 -17.54 -28.35 -12.63
CA TYR A 462 -18.90 -28.04 -13.07
C TYR A 462 -19.72 -29.32 -13.05
N PHE A 463 -20.80 -29.34 -12.25
CA PHE A 463 -21.66 -30.47 -12.04
C PHE A 463 -23.02 -30.27 -12.75
N VAL A 464 -23.39 -31.18 -13.65
CA VAL A 464 -24.75 -31.23 -14.22
C VAL A 464 -25.59 -32.04 -13.27
N LYS A 465 -26.09 -31.41 -12.22
CA LYS A 465 -26.83 -32.04 -11.12
C LYS A 465 -27.85 -31.08 -10.51
N ASP A 466 -28.74 -31.64 -9.70
CA ASP A 466 -29.71 -30.88 -8.92
C ASP A 466 -29.01 -30.24 -7.71
N ALA A 467 -29.19 -28.92 -7.53
CA ALA A 467 -28.58 -28.19 -6.41
C ALA A 467 -29.15 -28.58 -5.03
N ARG A 468 -30.33 -29.25 -4.98
CA ARG A 468 -30.88 -29.85 -3.75
C ARG A 468 -30.01 -31.00 -3.20
N GLU A 469 -29.12 -31.53 -4.01
CA GLU A 469 -28.18 -32.60 -3.62
C GLU A 469 -26.75 -32.14 -3.47
N ILE A 470 -26.50 -30.83 -3.38
CA ILE A 470 -25.15 -30.25 -3.46
C ILE A 470 -24.18 -30.79 -2.41
N THR A 471 -24.64 -31.11 -1.22
CA THR A 471 -23.84 -31.71 -0.13
C THR A 471 -23.33 -33.13 -0.42
N LYS A 472 -23.85 -33.81 -1.45
CA LYS A 472 -23.37 -35.13 -1.88
C LYS A 472 -22.06 -35.04 -2.68
N PHE A 473 -21.68 -33.85 -3.20
CA PHE A 473 -20.52 -33.68 -4.08
C PHE A 473 -19.69 -32.43 -3.83
N ILE A 474 -20.12 -31.54 -2.91
CA ILE A 474 -19.33 -30.41 -2.39
C ILE A 474 -19.20 -30.56 -0.89
N GLU A 475 -17.97 -30.53 -0.40
CA GLU A 475 -17.64 -30.70 1.01
C GLU A 475 -18.28 -29.62 1.89
N PRO A 476 -18.82 -29.95 3.07
CA PRO A 476 -19.32 -28.97 4.03
C PRO A 476 -18.23 -27.94 4.43
N ASN A 477 -18.63 -26.71 4.70
CA ASN A 477 -17.75 -25.62 5.15
C ASN A 477 -16.52 -25.37 4.26
N SER A 478 -16.60 -25.70 2.96
CA SER A 478 -15.49 -25.56 2.01
C SER A 478 -15.56 -24.31 1.14
N ILE A 479 -16.71 -23.66 1.01
CA ILE A 479 -16.96 -22.53 0.11
C ILE A 479 -16.77 -21.21 0.85
N ASP A 480 -15.97 -20.29 0.26
CA ASP A 480 -15.74 -18.95 0.77
C ASP A 480 -16.81 -17.95 0.36
N LEU A 481 -17.28 -18.05 -0.89
CA LEU A 481 -18.31 -17.19 -1.48
C LEU A 481 -19.22 -18.01 -2.37
N CYS A 482 -20.52 -17.94 -2.15
CA CYS A 482 -21.52 -18.30 -3.14
C CYS A 482 -22.01 -17.02 -3.83
N LEU A 483 -21.94 -16.96 -5.16
CA LEU A 483 -22.50 -15.87 -5.96
C LEU A 483 -23.38 -16.48 -7.03
N THR A 484 -24.66 -16.21 -6.97
CA THR A 484 -25.63 -16.87 -7.82
C THR A 484 -26.82 -15.99 -8.17
N SER A 485 -27.54 -16.35 -9.25
CA SER A 485 -28.78 -15.74 -9.64
C SER A 485 -29.80 -16.86 -9.95
N PRO A 486 -30.72 -17.15 -9.02
CA PRO A 486 -31.73 -18.20 -9.25
C PRO A 486 -32.66 -17.82 -10.39
N PRO A 487 -33.41 -18.78 -10.98
CA PRO A 487 -34.51 -18.47 -11.87
C PRO A 487 -35.51 -17.51 -11.19
N TYR A 488 -36.01 -16.53 -11.93
CA TYR A 488 -37.03 -15.60 -11.41
C TYR A 488 -38.42 -16.18 -11.60
N TRP A 489 -38.70 -17.29 -10.89
CA TRP A 489 -39.90 -18.07 -11.01
C TRP A 489 -40.14 -18.50 -12.48
N ASP A 490 -41.37 -18.56 -12.96
CA ASP A 490 -41.75 -18.96 -14.32
C ASP A 490 -41.80 -17.78 -15.33
N ILE A 491 -41.17 -16.65 -15.01
CA ILE A 491 -41.31 -15.41 -15.81
C ILE A 491 -40.77 -15.55 -17.25
N LEU A 492 -39.87 -16.48 -17.48
CA LEU A 492 -39.32 -16.72 -18.82
C LEU A 492 -40.28 -17.55 -19.71
N ASN A 493 -41.26 -18.22 -19.12
CA ASN A 493 -42.24 -19.01 -19.84
C ASN A 493 -43.32 -18.14 -20.52
N ALA A 494 -43.46 -16.88 -20.07
CA ALA A 494 -44.44 -15.94 -20.57
C ALA A 494 -43.84 -14.95 -21.58
N ARG A 495 -44.67 -14.53 -22.57
CA ARG A 495 -44.30 -13.42 -23.48
C ARG A 495 -44.16 -12.12 -22.68
N ARG A 496 -43.03 -11.46 -22.78
CA ARG A 496 -42.79 -10.22 -22.06
C ARG A 496 -43.58 -9.05 -22.64
N SER A 497 -44.34 -8.37 -21.80
CA SER A 497 -45.18 -7.22 -22.22
C SER A 497 -44.34 -5.99 -22.57
N ALA A 498 -43.19 -5.80 -21.95
CA ALA A 498 -42.36 -4.59 -22.10
C ALA A 498 -41.59 -4.53 -23.43
N ASP A 499 -41.11 -5.66 -23.96
CA ASP A 499 -40.29 -5.74 -25.17
C ASP A 499 -40.76 -6.78 -26.19
N LEU A 500 -41.90 -7.44 -25.91
CA LEU A 500 -42.56 -8.44 -26.75
C LEU A 500 -41.70 -9.67 -27.07
N LYS A 501 -40.63 -9.93 -26.32
CA LYS A 501 -39.83 -11.15 -26.50
C LYS A 501 -40.66 -12.39 -26.20
N VAL A 502 -40.48 -13.39 -27.04
CA VAL A 502 -41.13 -14.72 -26.89
C VAL A 502 -40.53 -15.41 -25.67
N GLY A 503 -41.36 -16.06 -24.86
CA GLY A 503 -40.92 -16.87 -23.72
C GLY A 503 -39.92 -17.95 -24.17
N ARG A 504 -38.93 -18.19 -23.36
CA ARG A 504 -37.91 -19.22 -23.58
C ARG A 504 -37.49 -19.82 -22.24
N ASN A 505 -37.89 -21.07 -21.97
CA ASN A 505 -37.50 -21.78 -20.74
C ASN A 505 -36.00 -21.93 -20.64
N TYR A 506 -35.48 -22.04 -19.40
CA TYR A 506 -34.09 -22.43 -19.16
C TYR A 506 -33.85 -23.85 -19.64
N THR A 507 -34.66 -24.79 -19.14
CA THR A 507 -34.67 -26.20 -19.57
C THR A 507 -36.09 -26.78 -19.52
N ASN A 508 -36.26 -27.94 -20.14
CA ASN A 508 -37.53 -28.73 -20.02
C ASN A 508 -37.42 -29.82 -18.92
N LYS A 509 -36.36 -29.77 -18.10
CA LYS A 509 -36.13 -30.76 -17.03
C LYS A 509 -37.03 -30.47 -15.83
N THR A 510 -37.53 -31.54 -15.21
CA THR A 510 -38.42 -31.45 -14.02
C THR A 510 -37.69 -30.91 -12.79
N GLN A 511 -36.36 -31.01 -12.77
CA GLN A 511 -35.50 -30.46 -11.72
C GLN A 511 -35.34 -28.93 -11.78
N ASP A 512 -35.72 -28.32 -12.91
CA ASP A 512 -35.62 -26.86 -13.08
C ASP A 512 -36.77 -26.18 -12.32
N ILE A 513 -36.43 -25.49 -11.23
CA ILE A 513 -37.40 -24.78 -10.40
C ILE A 513 -38.05 -23.60 -11.12
N GLY A 514 -37.45 -23.11 -12.22
CA GLY A 514 -38.07 -22.10 -13.12
C GLY A 514 -39.31 -22.57 -13.86
N ASN A 515 -39.63 -23.86 -13.81
CA ASN A 515 -40.85 -24.43 -14.40
C ASN A 515 -42.02 -24.62 -13.40
N ILE A 516 -41.85 -24.25 -12.14
CA ILE A 516 -42.86 -24.40 -11.08
C ILE A 516 -43.92 -23.30 -11.23
N GLU A 517 -45.18 -23.67 -11.44
CA GLU A 517 -46.27 -22.72 -11.65
C GLU A 517 -46.66 -21.93 -10.39
N SER A 518 -46.66 -22.61 -9.21
CA SER A 518 -47.01 -21.98 -7.94
C SER A 518 -45.82 -21.19 -7.36
N TYR A 519 -46.01 -19.90 -7.11
CA TYR A 519 -44.99 -19.05 -6.49
C TYR A 519 -44.55 -19.56 -5.13
N ASN A 520 -45.46 -19.99 -4.29
CA ASN A 520 -45.15 -20.51 -2.96
C ASN A 520 -44.35 -21.83 -3.03
N ASN A 521 -44.69 -22.71 -3.97
CA ASN A 521 -43.94 -23.95 -4.18
C ASN A 521 -42.55 -23.65 -4.73
N PHE A 522 -42.42 -22.66 -5.63
CA PHE A 522 -41.13 -22.19 -6.11
C PHE A 522 -40.25 -21.65 -4.96
N LEU A 523 -40.81 -20.82 -4.07
CA LEU A 523 -40.11 -20.31 -2.89
C LEU A 523 -39.69 -21.44 -1.94
N SER A 524 -40.56 -22.45 -1.75
CA SER A 524 -40.21 -23.61 -0.91
C SER A 524 -39.05 -24.41 -1.50
N GLU A 525 -39.02 -24.63 -2.80
CA GLU A 525 -37.92 -25.33 -3.46
C GLU A 525 -36.61 -24.52 -3.44
N LEU A 526 -36.70 -23.20 -3.63
CA LEU A 526 -35.56 -22.32 -3.48
C LEU A 526 -34.98 -22.37 -2.06
N LYS A 527 -35.86 -22.39 -1.04
CA LYS A 527 -35.46 -22.56 0.37
C LYS A 527 -34.71 -23.87 0.59
N ASN A 528 -35.24 -24.99 0.04
CA ASN A 528 -34.62 -26.30 0.14
C ASN A 528 -33.19 -26.29 -0.46
N ILE A 529 -33.01 -25.68 -1.64
CA ILE A 529 -31.70 -25.52 -2.28
C ILE A 529 -30.77 -24.70 -1.39
N MET A 530 -31.22 -23.54 -0.92
CA MET A 530 -30.36 -22.64 -0.13
C MET A 530 -30.01 -23.21 1.25
N ALA A 531 -30.85 -24.06 1.82
CA ALA A 531 -30.56 -24.82 3.04
C ALA A 531 -29.38 -25.80 2.83
N GLU A 532 -29.35 -26.51 1.69
CA GLU A 532 -28.21 -27.36 1.34
C GLU A 532 -26.94 -26.57 1.00
N VAL A 533 -27.10 -25.46 0.26
CA VAL A 533 -25.98 -24.54 -0.04
C VAL A 533 -25.38 -23.99 1.25
N SER A 534 -26.18 -23.62 2.25
CA SER A 534 -25.69 -23.08 3.52
C SER A 534 -24.73 -24.03 4.24
N LYS A 535 -24.93 -25.34 4.11
CA LYS A 535 -24.04 -26.37 4.72
C LYS A 535 -22.64 -26.37 4.07
N THR A 536 -22.54 -26.01 2.79
CA THR A 536 -21.26 -25.96 2.06
C THR A 536 -20.45 -24.69 2.36
N ILE A 537 -21.12 -23.60 2.75
CA ILE A 537 -20.46 -22.32 3.05
C ILE A 537 -19.82 -22.38 4.45
N ARG A 538 -18.56 -21.96 4.54
CA ARG A 538 -17.83 -21.92 5.80
C ARG A 538 -18.33 -20.79 6.72
N GLU A 539 -17.96 -20.86 7.97
CA GLU A 539 -18.14 -19.74 8.90
C GLU A 539 -17.45 -18.47 8.38
N ASN A 540 -18.12 -17.33 8.53
CA ASN A 540 -17.74 -16.03 7.98
C ASN A 540 -17.66 -15.99 6.44
N GLY A 541 -18.16 -17.01 5.73
CA GLY A 541 -18.35 -17.01 4.28
C GLY A 541 -19.57 -16.20 3.88
N TYR A 542 -19.60 -15.78 2.61
CA TYR A 542 -20.67 -14.98 2.04
C TYR A 542 -21.54 -15.77 1.07
N CYS A 543 -22.82 -15.40 1.00
CA CYS A 543 -23.71 -15.77 -0.08
C CYS A 543 -24.31 -14.51 -0.69
N VAL A 544 -24.19 -14.34 -1.99
CA VAL A 544 -24.74 -13.20 -2.73
C VAL A 544 -25.74 -13.68 -3.74
N MET A 545 -26.94 -13.11 -3.70
CA MET A 545 -28.01 -13.44 -4.63
C MET A 545 -28.40 -12.22 -5.47
N VAL A 546 -28.34 -12.36 -6.78
CA VAL A 546 -28.81 -11.34 -7.73
C VAL A 546 -30.23 -11.68 -8.13
N VAL A 547 -31.18 -10.81 -7.81
CA VAL A 547 -32.63 -11.04 -7.99
C VAL A 547 -33.36 -9.79 -8.45
N MET A 548 -34.52 -9.97 -9.06
CA MET A 548 -35.41 -8.88 -9.51
C MET A 548 -36.86 -9.15 -9.07
N ASP A 549 -37.55 -8.10 -8.64
CA ASP A 549 -38.99 -8.20 -8.34
C ASP A 549 -39.80 -8.55 -9.56
N ILE A 550 -40.84 -9.32 -9.33
CA ILE A 550 -41.67 -9.93 -10.39
C ILE A 550 -43.04 -9.29 -10.43
N ARG A 551 -43.55 -9.08 -11.63
CA ARG A 551 -44.94 -8.77 -11.87
C ARG A 551 -45.53 -9.78 -12.86
N LYS A 552 -46.57 -10.47 -12.41
CA LYS A 552 -47.32 -11.43 -13.26
C LYS A 552 -48.77 -11.02 -13.29
N GLY A 553 -49.26 -10.60 -14.45
CA GLY A 553 -50.58 -9.99 -14.59
C GLY A 553 -50.71 -8.71 -13.75
N SER A 554 -51.75 -8.64 -12.92
CA SER A 554 -51.99 -7.49 -12.02
C SER A 554 -51.21 -7.56 -10.72
N LYS A 555 -50.65 -8.72 -10.35
CA LYS A 555 -50.02 -8.96 -9.07
C LYS A 555 -48.53 -8.65 -9.09
N PHE A 556 -48.06 -7.97 -8.05
CA PHE A 556 -46.66 -7.70 -7.77
C PHE A 556 -46.15 -8.67 -6.70
N TYR A 557 -44.96 -9.23 -6.92
CA TYR A 557 -44.26 -10.14 -6.01
C TYR A 557 -42.93 -9.52 -5.64
N PRO A 558 -42.72 -9.16 -4.36
CA PRO A 558 -41.47 -8.55 -3.89
C PRO A 558 -40.40 -9.64 -3.69
N PHE A 559 -39.93 -10.24 -4.78
CA PHE A 559 -39.08 -11.43 -4.75
C PHE A 559 -37.80 -11.21 -3.96
N HIS A 560 -37.19 -10.01 -4.02
CA HIS A 560 -36.01 -9.69 -3.21
C HIS A 560 -36.28 -9.82 -1.70
N SER A 561 -37.45 -9.38 -1.23
CA SER A 561 -37.82 -9.45 0.19
C SER A 561 -38.14 -10.90 0.61
N ASP A 562 -38.79 -11.68 -0.27
CA ASP A 562 -39.10 -13.08 0.00
C ASP A 562 -37.80 -13.92 0.05
N VAL A 563 -36.85 -13.65 -0.84
CA VAL A 563 -35.48 -14.26 -0.79
C VAL A 563 -34.75 -13.89 0.49
N ALA A 564 -34.81 -12.63 0.91
CA ALA A 564 -34.16 -12.21 2.15
C ALA A 564 -34.67 -13.04 3.37
N LYS A 565 -35.98 -13.22 3.50
CA LYS A 565 -36.59 -14.06 4.55
C LYS A 565 -36.13 -15.51 4.48
N ILE A 566 -36.14 -16.09 3.27
CA ILE A 566 -35.69 -17.47 3.06
C ILE A 566 -34.24 -17.65 3.52
N MET A 567 -33.37 -16.72 3.17
CA MET A 567 -31.95 -16.80 3.53
C MET A 567 -31.72 -16.68 5.05
N GLU A 568 -32.47 -15.84 5.75
CA GLU A 568 -32.42 -15.76 7.21
C GLU A 568 -32.91 -17.06 7.86
N GLU A 569 -34.00 -17.65 7.35
CA GLU A 569 -34.54 -18.92 7.84
C GLU A 569 -33.59 -20.12 7.64
N VAL A 570 -32.68 -20.07 6.67
CA VAL A 570 -31.68 -21.12 6.42
C VAL A 570 -30.32 -20.81 7.08
N GLY A 571 -30.26 -19.79 7.97
CA GLY A 571 -29.13 -19.55 8.87
C GLY A 571 -28.10 -18.52 8.40
N PHE A 572 -28.43 -17.68 7.42
CA PHE A 572 -27.64 -16.52 7.06
C PHE A 572 -28.11 -15.26 7.76
N THR A 573 -27.22 -14.28 7.91
CA THR A 573 -27.58 -12.91 8.31
C THR A 573 -27.60 -12.04 7.06
N PHE A 574 -28.66 -11.24 6.89
CA PHE A 574 -28.73 -10.24 5.82
C PHE A 574 -27.81 -9.05 6.16
N GLU A 575 -26.69 -8.90 5.47
CA GLU A 575 -25.66 -7.90 5.76
C GLU A 575 -25.93 -6.57 5.07
N ASP A 576 -26.25 -6.62 3.75
CA ASP A 576 -26.39 -5.40 2.95
C ASP A 576 -27.16 -5.66 1.64
N LEU A 577 -27.56 -4.54 0.98
CA LEU A 577 -28.29 -4.55 -0.28
C LEU A 577 -27.70 -3.50 -1.23
N LEU A 578 -27.37 -3.92 -2.45
CA LEU A 578 -26.98 -3.04 -3.54
C LEU A 578 -27.99 -3.10 -4.66
N ILE A 579 -28.09 -2.03 -5.43
CA ILE A 579 -28.93 -1.94 -6.63
C ILE A 579 -28.02 -1.89 -7.87
N TRP A 580 -28.18 -2.86 -8.75
CA TRP A 580 -27.60 -2.79 -10.07
C TRP A 580 -28.57 -2.09 -11.00
N ASP A 581 -28.28 -0.84 -11.35
CA ASP A 581 -29.07 -0.01 -12.24
C ASP A 581 -28.79 -0.41 -13.71
N ARG A 582 -29.84 -0.89 -14.37
CA ARG A 582 -29.82 -1.37 -15.77
C ARG A 582 -30.59 -0.44 -16.71
N GLN A 583 -30.93 0.78 -16.28
CA GLN A 583 -31.78 1.69 -17.06
C GLN A 583 -31.26 1.87 -18.49
N LYS A 584 -29.94 1.93 -18.68
CA LYS A 584 -29.32 2.08 -20.01
C LYS A 584 -29.57 0.89 -20.96
N GLU A 585 -29.92 -0.29 -20.44
CA GLU A 585 -30.27 -1.49 -21.25
C GLU A 585 -31.73 -1.46 -21.73
N TYR A 586 -32.59 -0.60 -21.18
CA TYR A 586 -34.02 -0.56 -21.39
C TYR A 586 -34.48 0.70 -22.14
N ASN A 587 -33.69 1.23 -23.08
CA ASN A 587 -33.98 2.46 -23.83
C ASN A 587 -35.28 2.43 -24.64
N ASN A 588 -35.88 1.25 -24.87
CA ASN A 588 -37.10 1.05 -25.68
C ASN A 588 -38.30 0.52 -24.86
N CYS A 589 -38.36 0.79 -23.56
CA CYS A 589 -39.48 0.39 -22.73
C CYS A 589 -40.77 1.10 -23.16
N LYS A 590 -41.85 0.33 -23.32
CA LYS A 590 -43.18 0.89 -23.54
C LYS A 590 -43.82 1.31 -22.22
N PRO A 591 -44.71 2.35 -22.23
CA PRO A 591 -45.44 2.74 -21.03
C PRO A 591 -46.45 1.64 -20.67
N LEU A 592 -46.12 0.85 -19.66
CA LEU A 592 -46.96 -0.26 -19.23
C LEU A 592 -48.25 0.25 -18.59
N GLY A 593 -49.36 -0.31 -19.02
CA GLY A 593 -50.68 0.04 -18.49
C GLY A 593 -51.30 1.35 -18.96
N TYR A 594 -50.60 2.11 -19.76
CA TYR A 594 -51.08 3.39 -20.30
C TYR A 594 -52.29 3.15 -21.25
N PRO A 595 -53.35 4.02 -21.21
CA PRO A 595 -53.55 5.15 -20.27
C PRO A 595 -54.35 4.76 -19.00
N TYR A 596 -54.64 3.49 -18.77
CA TYR A 596 -55.61 3.03 -17.76
C TYR A 596 -55.03 2.73 -16.38
N LYS A 597 -53.75 2.35 -16.31
CA LYS A 597 -53.10 2.03 -15.06
C LYS A 597 -51.60 2.38 -15.09
N PHE A 598 -51.15 3.15 -14.12
CA PHE A 598 -49.71 3.40 -13.98
C PHE A 598 -48.99 2.14 -13.49
N ILE A 599 -48.05 1.64 -14.28
CA ILE A 599 -47.23 0.47 -13.95
C ILE A 599 -45.75 0.84 -14.13
N VAL A 600 -44.97 0.65 -13.09
CA VAL A 600 -43.53 0.94 -13.10
C VAL A 600 -42.77 -0.12 -13.90
N ASN A 601 -41.95 0.32 -14.85
CA ASN A 601 -40.95 -0.52 -15.51
C ASN A 601 -39.80 -0.83 -14.54
N LYS A 602 -39.49 -2.09 -14.31
CA LYS A 602 -38.38 -2.52 -13.48
C LYS A 602 -37.10 -2.48 -14.31
N VAL A 603 -36.21 -1.56 -13.98
CA VAL A 603 -34.97 -1.32 -14.72
C VAL A 603 -33.73 -1.56 -13.86
N HIS A 604 -33.88 -2.29 -12.77
CA HIS A 604 -32.78 -2.65 -11.86
C HIS A 604 -32.95 -4.07 -11.32
N GLU A 605 -31.84 -4.60 -10.82
CA GLU A 605 -31.79 -5.83 -10.04
C GLU A 605 -31.21 -5.54 -8.65
N TYR A 606 -31.54 -6.37 -7.68
CA TYR A 606 -31.05 -6.31 -6.32
C TYR A 606 -29.89 -7.29 -6.16
N ILE A 607 -28.82 -6.87 -5.50
CA ILE A 607 -27.70 -7.69 -5.09
C ILE A 607 -27.82 -7.82 -3.57
N LEU A 608 -28.32 -8.95 -3.11
CA LEU A 608 -28.54 -9.25 -1.70
C LEU A 608 -27.30 -9.92 -1.15
N ILE A 609 -26.70 -9.35 -0.11
CA ILE A 609 -25.46 -9.83 0.50
C ILE A 609 -25.78 -10.47 1.85
N PHE A 610 -25.46 -11.74 1.98
CA PHE A 610 -25.67 -12.54 3.18
C PHE A 610 -24.34 -13.07 3.71
N LYS A 611 -24.26 -13.25 5.01
CA LYS A 611 -23.08 -13.82 5.68
C LYS A 611 -23.48 -14.92 6.64
N LYS A 612 -22.69 -15.99 6.67
CA LYS A 612 -22.86 -17.09 7.62
C LYS A 612 -21.94 -16.85 8.82
N TYR A 613 -22.51 -16.46 9.95
CA TYR A 613 -21.75 -16.33 11.20
C TYR A 613 -21.59 -17.67 11.92
N GLY A 614 -20.47 -17.85 12.62
CA GLY A 614 -20.30 -18.98 13.54
C GLY A 614 -21.20 -18.85 14.76
N HIS A 615 -21.49 -19.95 15.42
CA HIS A 615 -22.41 -20.03 16.56
C HIS A 615 -21.98 -19.29 17.85
N ASN A 616 -20.91 -18.47 17.81
CA ASN A 616 -20.45 -17.66 18.95
C ASN A 616 -20.66 -16.17 18.65
N LYS A 617 -21.91 -15.73 18.78
CA LYS A 617 -22.28 -14.35 19.11
C LYS A 617 -23.20 -14.35 20.30
#